data_423ba3db0f8de6db6b648f1dde9720e3
#
_entry.id   423ba3db0f8de6db6b648f1dde9720e3
#
_cell.length_a   1.000
_cell.length_b   1.000
_cell.length_c   1.000
_cell.angle_alpha   90.00
_cell.angle_beta   90.00
_cell.angle_gamma   90.00
#
_symmetry.space_group_name_H-M   'P 1'
#
loop_
_entity.id
_entity.type
_entity.pdbx_description
1 polymer ?
#
loop_
_entity_poly.entity_id
_entity_poly.type
_entity_poly.pdbx_seq_one_letter_code
_entity_poly.pdbx_strand_id
1 'polypeptide(L)'
;MGHYTDVISELSEPTQSLRDASPEAWAGFGQLHKAAVADGALPGKVKELMALTIAVAKGCDGCIAHHAMAAARRGATPEEVAEALGVALLMDGGTASVYGPRAWDAYREFASAIPTRQPAPSDEPARDVA
;
A
#
# COMPACT_ATOMS: atom_id res chain seq x y z
N MET A 1 18.69 1.47 2.97
CA MET A 1 17.23 1.46 2.91
C MET A 1 16.78 2.00 1.58
N GLY A 2 15.61 1.64 1.10
CA GLY A 2 15.16 2.04 -0.22
C GLY A 2 14.59 3.45 -0.26
N HIS A 3 14.45 3.97 -1.48
CA HIS A 3 13.97 5.33 -1.73
C HIS A 3 12.62 5.64 -1.06
N TYR A 4 11.67 4.72 -1.12
CA TYR A 4 10.33 4.98 -0.58
C TYR A 4 10.26 4.89 0.94
N THR A 5 11.12 4.09 1.56
CA THR A 5 11.35 4.13 3.02
C THR A 5 11.90 5.49 3.42
N ASP A 6 12.83 6.03 2.64
CA ASP A 6 13.41 7.36 2.89
C ASP A 6 12.36 8.47 2.73
N VAL A 7 11.48 8.39 1.72
CA VAL A 7 10.36 9.34 1.55
C VAL A 7 9.46 9.37 2.78
N ILE A 8 9.09 8.21 3.33
CA ILE A 8 8.29 8.15 4.56
C ILE A 8 9.04 8.76 5.74
N SER A 9 10.32 8.46 5.87
CA SER A 9 11.17 9.00 6.94
C SER A 9 11.31 10.52 6.86
N GLU A 10 11.55 11.06 5.68
CA GLU A 10 11.65 12.51 5.45
C GLU A 10 10.37 13.26 5.81
N LEU A 11 9.22 12.65 5.59
CA LEU A 11 7.92 13.26 5.89
C LEU A 11 7.53 13.17 7.37
N SER A 12 8.20 12.35 8.16
CA SER A 12 7.80 12.05 9.53
C SER A 12 7.81 13.29 10.43
N GLU A 13 8.92 14.00 10.49
CA GLU A 13 9.02 15.22 11.33
C GLU A 13 8.14 16.36 10.82
N PRO A 14 8.16 16.74 9.52
CA PRO A 14 7.26 17.77 9.03
C PRO A 14 5.78 17.46 9.24
N THR A 15 5.38 16.19 9.10
CA THR A 15 4.00 15.76 9.38
C THR A 15 3.64 15.95 10.84
N GLN A 16 4.51 15.54 11.76
CA GLN A 16 4.27 15.73 13.19
C GLN A 16 4.18 17.21 13.56
N SER A 17 5.07 18.04 13.03
CA SER A 17 5.07 19.48 13.25
C SER A 17 3.75 20.13 12.78
N LEU A 18 3.29 19.77 11.58
CA LEU A 18 2.04 20.28 11.04
C LEU A 18 0.82 19.76 11.81
N ARG A 19 0.85 18.51 12.22
CA ARG A 19 -0.20 17.92 13.07
C ARG A 19 -0.34 18.66 14.39
N ASP A 20 0.77 19.02 15.02
CA ASP A 20 0.78 19.77 16.27
C ASP A 20 0.24 21.19 16.07
N ALA A 21 0.49 21.79 14.90
CA ALA A 21 -0.02 23.14 14.55
C ALA A 21 -1.48 23.15 14.13
N SER A 22 -2.03 22.04 13.65
CA SER A 22 -3.43 21.91 13.17
C SER A 22 -4.05 20.58 13.64
N PRO A 23 -4.22 20.40 14.97
CA PRO A 23 -4.56 19.10 15.53
C PRO A 23 -5.96 18.61 15.16
N GLU A 24 -6.95 19.51 15.08
CA GLU A 24 -8.33 19.12 14.79
C GLU A 24 -8.50 18.63 13.34
N ALA A 25 -7.91 19.32 12.38
CA ALA A 25 -7.96 18.92 10.98
C ALA A 25 -7.27 17.56 10.77
N TRP A 26 -6.13 17.35 11.40
CA TRP A 26 -5.41 16.09 11.31
C TRP A 26 -6.11 14.93 12.03
N ALA A 27 -6.78 15.21 13.16
CA ALA A 27 -7.61 14.20 13.81
C ALA A 27 -8.79 13.79 12.92
N GLY A 28 -9.44 14.75 12.25
CA GLY A 28 -10.50 14.49 11.29
C GLY A 28 -10.03 13.69 10.09
N PHE A 29 -8.88 14.05 9.54
CA PHE A 29 -8.25 13.31 8.45
C PHE A 29 -7.88 11.87 8.86
N GLY A 30 -7.33 11.68 10.06
CA GLY A 30 -7.02 10.35 10.58
C GLY A 30 -8.26 9.47 10.75
N GLN A 31 -9.38 10.03 11.21
CA GLN A 31 -10.65 9.32 11.31
C GLN A 31 -11.20 8.95 9.94
N LEU A 32 -11.16 9.88 8.98
CA LEU A 32 -11.56 9.62 7.59
C LEU A 32 -10.73 8.50 6.98
N HIS A 33 -9.42 8.56 7.12
CA HIS A 33 -8.52 7.54 6.60
C HIS A 33 -8.83 6.15 7.17
N LYS A 34 -8.95 6.06 8.48
CA LYS A 34 -9.27 4.80 9.17
C LYS A 34 -10.61 4.21 8.70
N ALA A 35 -11.64 5.04 8.58
CA ALA A 35 -12.95 4.59 8.13
C ALA A 35 -12.94 4.17 6.65
N ALA A 36 -12.27 4.95 5.81
CA ALA A 36 -12.25 4.72 4.37
C ALA A 36 -11.55 3.41 3.98
N VAL A 37 -10.45 3.05 4.65
CA VAL A 37 -9.66 1.85 4.31
C VAL A 37 -10.03 0.62 5.12
N ALA A 38 -10.95 0.73 6.08
CA ALA A 38 -11.41 -0.41 6.87
C ALA A 38 -12.07 -1.47 5.99
N ASP A 39 -11.94 -2.74 6.38
CA ASP A 39 -12.66 -3.82 5.71
C ASP A 39 -14.17 -3.60 5.78
N GLY A 40 -14.82 -3.77 4.65
CA GLY A 40 -16.26 -3.61 4.49
C GLY A 40 -16.75 -4.48 3.35
N ALA A 41 -17.64 -3.97 2.52
CA ALA A 41 -18.02 -4.65 1.27
C ALA A 41 -16.81 -4.91 0.37
N LEU A 42 -15.82 -4.01 0.42
CA LEU A 42 -14.51 -4.22 -0.20
C LEU A 42 -13.48 -4.53 0.89
N PRO A 43 -12.61 -5.52 0.69
CA PRO A 43 -11.49 -5.74 1.60
C PRO A 43 -10.56 -4.53 1.63
N GLY A 44 -9.93 -4.28 2.79
CA GLY A 44 -8.98 -3.18 2.93
C GLY A 44 -7.81 -3.26 1.96
N LYS A 45 -7.36 -4.46 1.62
CA LYS A 45 -6.35 -4.70 0.58
C LYS A 45 -6.76 -4.08 -0.77
N VAL A 46 -7.99 -4.28 -1.20
CA VAL A 46 -8.53 -3.71 -2.44
C VAL A 46 -8.59 -2.19 -2.34
N LYS A 47 -9.00 -1.67 -1.20
CA LYS A 47 -9.04 -0.21 -0.97
C LYS A 47 -7.66 0.43 -1.03
N GLU A 48 -6.63 -0.25 -0.51
CA GLU A 48 -5.25 0.24 -0.63
C GLU A 48 -4.75 0.20 -2.08
N LEU A 49 -5.15 -0.79 -2.87
CA LEU A 49 -4.85 -0.82 -4.31
C LEU A 49 -5.56 0.31 -5.06
N MET A 50 -6.81 0.61 -4.71
CA MET A 50 -7.52 1.78 -5.26
C MET A 50 -6.77 3.08 -4.94
N ALA A 51 -6.37 3.27 -3.69
CA ALA A 51 -5.61 4.43 -3.27
C ALA A 51 -4.26 4.55 -4.00
N LEU A 52 -3.57 3.43 -4.19
CA LEU A 52 -2.30 3.39 -4.92
C LEU A 52 -2.46 3.82 -6.38
N THR A 53 -3.52 3.35 -7.06
CA THR A 53 -3.79 3.77 -8.45
C THR A 53 -4.10 5.26 -8.57
N ILE A 54 -4.83 5.81 -7.61
CA ILE A 54 -5.10 7.25 -7.56
C ILE A 54 -3.82 8.04 -7.28
N ALA A 55 -2.96 7.54 -6.39
CA ALA A 55 -1.66 8.14 -6.10
C ALA A 55 -0.77 8.20 -7.36
N VAL A 56 -0.79 7.16 -8.17
CA VAL A 56 -0.10 7.10 -9.48
C VAL A 56 -0.64 8.17 -10.42
N ALA A 57 -1.96 8.26 -10.58
CA ALA A 57 -2.59 9.25 -11.44
C ALA A 57 -2.28 10.70 -11.00
N LYS A 58 -2.19 10.94 -9.71
CA LYS A 58 -1.85 12.25 -9.15
C LYS A 58 -0.35 12.55 -9.14
N GLY A 59 0.51 11.57 -9.39
CA GLY A 59 1.97 11.76 -9.28
C GLY A 59 2.44 12.11 -7.87
N CYS A 60 1.84 11.50 -6.86
CA CYS A 60 2.10 11.80 -5.45
C CYS A 60 3.05 10.76 -4.84
N ASP A 61 4.34 11.05 -4.80
CA ASP A 61 5.36 10.12 -4.28
C ASP A 61 5.11 9.70 -2.82
N GLY A 62 4.73 10.63 -1.95
CA GLY A 62 4.39 10.31 -0.56
C GLY A 62 3.16 9.41 -0.44
N CYS A 63 2.15 9.65 -1.26
CA CYS A 63 0.96 8.81 -1.34
C CYS A 63 1.30 7.41 -1.85
N ILE A 64 2.14 7.33 -2.88
CA ILE A 64 2.67 6.06 -3.42
C ILE A 64 3.39 5.29 -2.32
N ALA A 65 4.30 5.93 -1.59
CA ALA A 65 5.05 5.29 -0.51
C ALA A 65 4.11 4.71 0.57
N HIS A 66 3.17 5.50 1.07
CA HIS A 66 2.25 5.08 2.13
C HIS A 66 1.30 3.96 1.68
N HIS A 67 0.70 4.08 0.50
CA HIS A 67 -0.29 3.09 0.03
C HIS A 67 0.36 1.83 -0.54
N ALA A 68 1.57 1.91 -1.11
CA ALA A 68 2.35 0.73 -1.45
C ALA A 68 2.73 -0.08 -0.21
N MET A 69 3.17 0.60 0.84
CA MET A 69 3.46 -0.02 2.13
C MET A 69 2.21 -0.67 2.74
N ALA A 70 1.09 0.04 2.76
CA ALA A 70 -0.16 -0.47 3.30
C ALA A 70 -0.70 -1.67 2.50
N ALA A 71 -0.63 -1.62 1.17
CA ALA A 71 -1.01 -2.73 0.30
C ALA A 71 -0.16 -3.98 0.58
N ALA A 72 1.15 -3.83 0.70
CA ALA A 72 2.05 -4.92 1.04
C ALA A 72 1.72 -5.52 2.42
N ARG A 73 1.52 -4.68 3.43
CA ARG A 73 1.17 -5.12 4.79
C ARG A 73 -0.18 -5.82 4.88
N ARG A 74 -1.12 -5.46 4.03
CA ARG A 74 -2.45 -6.10 3.94
C ARG A 74 -2.45 -7.35 3.05
N GLY A 75 -1.30 -7.75 2.54
CA GLY A 75 -1.13 -9.00 1.80
C GLY A 75 -1.47 -8.92 0.33
N ALA A 76 -1.46 -7.75 -0.28
CA ALA A 76 -1.58 -7.64 -1.73
C ALA A 76 -0.42 -8.39 -2.40
N THR A 77 -0.76 -9.25 -3.35
CA THR A 77 0.24 -10.02 -4.10
C THR A 77 0.86 -9.18 -5.22
N PRO A 78 2.06 -9.54 -5.72
CA PRO A 78 2.64 -8.86 -6.87
C PRO A 78 1.70 -8.83 -8.09
N GLU A 79 0.97 -9.92 -8.32
CA GLU A 79 0.02 -10.03 -9.42
C GLU A 79 -1.15 -9.05 -9.26
N GLU A 80 -1.69 -8.94 -8.06
CA GLU A 80 -2.77 -8.00 -7.75
C GLU A 80 -2.34 -6.55 -7.95
N VAL A 81 -1.13 -6.19 -7.49
CA VAL A 81 -0.57 -4.85 -7.68
C VAL A 81 -0.34 -4.57 -9.16
N ALA A 82 0.24 -5.51 -9.90
CA ALA A 82 0.49 -5.36 -11.34
C ALA A 82 -0.81 -5.14 -12.12
N GLU A 83 -1.86 -5.89 -11.81
CA GLU A 83 -3.17 -5.74 -12.45
C GLU A 83 -3.82 -4.40 -12.12
N ALA A 84 -3.76 -3.95 -10.87
CA ALA A 84 -4.25 -2.64 -10.48
C ALA A 84 -3.51 -1.51 -11.22
N LEU A 85 -2.19 -1.59 -11.34
CA LEU A 85 -1.38 -0.62 -12.08
C LEU A 85 -1.68 -0.65 -13.58
N GLY A 86 -2.06 -1.80 -14.13
CA GLY A 86 -2.55 -1.92 -15.50
C GLY A 86 -3.82 -1.11 -15.75
N VAL A 87 -4.74 -1.10 -14.80
CA VAL A 87 -5.94 -0.25 -14.86
C VAL A 87 -5.58 1.23 -14.78
N ALA A 88 -4.63 1.60 -13.92
CA ALA A 88 -4.13 2.96 -13.85
C ALA A 88 -3.51 3.41 -15.19
N LEU A 89 -2.76 2.54 -15.85
CA LEU A 89 -2.18 2.80 -17.15
C LEU A 89 -3.25 3.05 -18.22
N LEU A 90 -4.31 2.22 -18.22
CA LEU A 90 -5.45 2.39 -19.13
C LEU A 90 -6.10 3.77 -18.98
N MET A 91 -6.33 4.19 -17.74
CA MET A 91 -7.12 5.41 -17.45
C MET A 91 -6.31 6.70 -17.53
N ASP A 92 -5.01 6.65 -17.24
CA ASP A 92 -4.18 7.85 -17.08
C ASP A 92 -3.04 7.96 -18.12
N GLY A 93 -2.72 6.89 -18.82
CA GLY A 93 -1.76 6.92 -19.93
C GLY A 93 -0.35 7.34 -19.52
N GLY A 94 0.14 8.45 -20.07
CA GLY A 94 1.52 8.91 -19.94
C GLY A 94 2.00 9.05 -18.50
N THR A 95 1.23 9.67 -17.62
CA THR A 95 1.59 9.82 -16.20
C THR A 95 1.74 8.45 -15.52
N ALA A 96 0.82 7.54 -15.77
CA ALA A 96 0.88 6.19 -15.21
C ALA A 96 2.03 5.36 -15.79
N SER A 97 2.49 5.64 -17.00
CA SER A 97 3.66 4.96 -17.59
C SER A 97 4.97 5.32 -16.88
N VAL A 98 4.99 6.41 -16.12
CA VAL A 98 6.12 6.87 -15.31
C VAL A 98 5.92 6.52 -13.84
N TYR A 99 4.79 6.92 -13.26
CA TYR A 99 4.49 6.70 -11.84
C TYR A 99 4.05 5.27 -11.52
N GLY A 100 3.54 4.52 -12.48
CA GLY A 100 3.26 3.10 -12.34
C GLY A 100 4.50 2.28 -11.99
N PRO A 101 5.60 2.38 -12.75
CA PRO A 101 6.89 1.79 -12.39
C PRO A 101 7.40 2.22 -11.01
N ARG A 102 7.20 3.47 -10.61
CA ARG A 102 7.55 3.96 -9.26
C ARG A 102 6.73 3.27 -8.18
N ALA A 103 5.43 3.14 -8.37
CA ALA A 103 4.55 2.43 -7.44
C ALA A 103 4.90 0.95 -7.34
N TRP A 104 5.24 0.33 -8.45
CA TRP A 104 5.73 -1.05 -8.51
C TRP A 104 7.01 -1.22 -7.71
N ASP A 105 7.96 -0.31 -7.87
CA ASP A 105 9.21 -0.32 -7.12
C ASP A 105 8.98 -0.12 -5.62
N ALA A 106 8.13 0.83 -5.24
CA ALA A 106 7.73 1.05 -3.85
C ALA A 106 7.12 -0.22 -3.23
N TYR A 107 6.19 -0.86 -3.92
CA TYR A 107 5.58 -2.09 -3.45
C TYR A 107 6.63 -3.20 -3.23
N ARG A 108 7.54 -3.41 -4.19
CA ARG A 108 8.60 -4.41 -4.05
C ARG A 108 9.53 -4.13 -2.87
N GLU A 109 9.85 -2.87 -2.65
CA GLU A 109 10.66 -2.44 -1.50
C GLU A 109 9.99 -2.85 -0.18
N PHE A 110 8.72 -2.51 0.01
CA PHE A 110 8.00 -2.82 1.25
C PHE A 110 7.65 -4.31 1.36
N ALA A 111 7.29 -4.96 0.28
CA ALA A 111 6.99 -6.40 0.27
C ALA A 111 8.21 -7.24 0.65
N SER A 112 9.40 -6.87 0.20
CA SER A 112 10.64 -7.58 0.54
C SER A 112 11.05 -7.43 2.00
N ALA A 113 10.58 -6.40 2.69
CA ALA A 113 10.84 -6.16 4.12
C ALA A 113 9.87 -6.93 5.03
N ILE A 114 8.79 -7.50 4.50
CA ILE A 114 7.85 -8.31 5.27
C ILE A 114 8.42 -9.72 5.41
N PRO A 115 8.56 -10.27 6.65
CA PRO A 115 8.98 -11.65 6.84
C PRO A 115 8.01 -12.59 6.12
N THR A 116 8.54 -13.53 5.33
CA THR A 116 7.74 -14.58 4.72
C THR A 116 7.05 -15.37 5.83
N ARG A 117 5.73 -15.32 5.87
CA ARG A 117 4.94 -16.20 6.71
C ARG A 117 5.21 -17.61 6.19
N GLN A 118 5.87 -18.45 7.00
CA GLN A 118 5.91 -19.87 6.69
C GLN A 118 4.45 -20.35 6.55
N PRO A 119 4.11 -21.05 5.48
CA PRO A 119 2.81 -21.70 5.43
C PRO A 119 2.66 -22.55 6.70
N ALA A 120 1.50 -22.45 7.36
CA ALA A 120 1.18 -23.37 8.45
C ALA A 120 1.46 -24.79 7.96
N PRO A 121 2.07 -25.66 8.79
CA PRO A 121 2.25 -27.06 8.40
C PRO A 121 0.89 -27.56 7.94
N SER A 122 0.81 -28.03 6.68
CA SER A 122 -0.37 -28.67 6.18
C SER A 122 -0.73 -29.77 7.16
N ASP A 123 -1.96 -29.77 7.66
CA ASP A 123 -2.51 -30.93 8.32
C ASP A 123 -2.43 -32.08 7.32
N GLU A 124 -1.37 -32.84 7.42
CA GLU A 124 -1.23 -34.08 6.69
C GLU A 124 -2.35 -35.00 7.24
N PRO A 125 -3.29 -35.45 6.41
CA PRO A 125 -4.31 -36.36 6.91
C PRO A 125 -3.59 -37.58 7.48
N ALA A 126 -3.93 -37.92 8.70
CA ALA A 126 -3.42 -39.09 9.37
C ALA A 126 -3.52 -40.27 8.40
N ARG A 127 -2.38 -40.86 8.06
CA ARG A 127 -2.35 -42.11 7.30
C ARG A 127 -3.04 -43.15 8.17
N ASP A 128 -4.20 -43.56 7.75
CA ASP A 128 -4.84 -44.76 8.27
C ASP A 128 -3.86 -45.92 8.08
N VAL A 129 -3.24 -46.29 9.19
CA VAL A 129 -2.49 -47.55 9.26
C VAL A 129 -3.53 -48.60 9.60
N ALA A 130 -4.07 -49.25 8.57
CA ALA A 130 -4.80 -50.48 8.76
C ALA A 130 -3.84 -51.64 9.03
#